data_b1186676290d67f5d279d61310a56895
#
_entry.id   b1186676290d67f5d279d61310a56895
#
_cell.length_a   1.000
_cell.length_b   1.000
_cell.length_c   1.000
_cell.angle_alpha   90.00
_cell.angle_beta   90.00
_cell.angle_gamma   90.00
#
_symmetry.space_group_name_H-M   'P 1'
#
loop_
_entity.id
_entity.type
_entity.pdbx_description
1 polymer ?
#
loop_
_entity_poly.entity_id
_entity_poly.type
_entity_poly.pdbx_seq_one_letter_code
_entity_poly.pdbx_strand_id
1 'polypeptide(L)'
;MKEEKSEKESKLKKKLLKIIGTITVALILMITAGCGIMGMGSKSWIEKQVSDIEKVYPTENPEDLFEKFPSGFRIEQIRLFKENGVTHSLDLEIKGNKDTKKIEGVIKKVRIESKPYKETVEKESKVEYIKDKGLVLEKTELTNELLPKNYFLFQKLKLNKDILKRLEVKEKGFSFETGRYNIKYLFTNKEIDNYLGLNKEEVSFDIRGEYSENDKTYFHTIIIKDATKEINFSEKVVEERQSKKSSSE
;
A
#
# COMPACT_ATOMS: atom_id res chain seq x y z
N MET A 1 71.74 1.35 -26.51
CA MET A 1 71.32 0.68 -25.26
C MET A 1 70.63 1.59 -24.21
N LYS A 2 71.01 2.85 -24.02
CA LYS A 2 70.29 3.79 -23.10
C LYS A 2 68.99 4.33 -23.67
N GLU A 3 68.91 4.62 -24.98
CA GLU A 3 67.69 5.13 -25.64
C GLU A 3 66.56 4.12 -25.69
N GLU A 4 66.86 2.84 -25.94
CA GLU A 4 65.89 1.78 -26.04
C GLU A 4 65.18 1.46 -24.68
N LYS A 5 65.92 1.68 -23.58
CA LYS A 5 65.41 1.54 -22.23
C LYS A 5 64.46 2.66 -21.86
N SER A 6 64.77 3.90 -22.31
CA SER A 6 63.92 5.09 -22.11
C SER A 6 62.60 4.98 -22.88
N GLU A 7 62.63 4.45 -24.10
CA GLU A 7 61.40 4.29 -24.92
C GLU A 7 60.48 3.21 -24.35
N LYS A 8 61.02 2.10 -23.85
CA LYS A 8 60.26 1.05 -23.18
C LYS A 8 59.58 1.54 -21.88
N GLU A 9 60.27 2.36 -21.08
CA GLU A 9 59.70 2.94 -19.87
C GLU A 9 58.60 3.95 -20.19
N SER A 10 58.73 4.74 -21.23
CA SER A 10 57.70 5.69 -21.68
C SER A 10 56.44 4.96 -22.18
N LYS A 11 56.59 3.87 -22.96
CA LYS A 11 55.46 3.05 -23.42
C LYS A 11 54.77 2.34 -22.26
N LEU A 12 55.52 1.88 -21.26
CA LEU A 12 54.97 1.22 -20.07
C LEU A 12 54.17 2.24 -19.21
N LYS A 13 54.69 3.44 -18.98
CA LYS A 13 54.00 4.52 -18.27
C LYS A 13 52.67 4.91 -18.97
N LYS A 14 52.65 5.06 -20.30
CA LYS A 14 51.45 5.36 -21.07
C LYS A 14 50.42 4.25 -20.98
N LYS A 15 50.83 2.98 -20.96
CA LYS A 15 49.97 1.84 -20.81
C LYS A 15 49.35 1.77 -19.40
N LEU A 16 50.17 2.03 -18.38
CA LEU A 16 49.71 2.08 -16.99
C LEU A 16 48.72 3.22 -16.74
N LEU A 17 48.97 4.40 -17.31
CA LEU A 17 48.07 5.55 -17.22
C LEU A 17 46.70 5.28 -17.86
N LYS A 18 46.66 4.57 -19.01
CA LYS A 18 45.40 4.13 -19.63
C LYS A 18 44.64 3.12 -18.77
N ILE A 19 45.33 2.16 -18.17
CA ILE A 19 44.69 1.16 -17.29
C ILE A 19 44.10 1.84 -16.04
N ILE A 20 44.84 2.73 -15.40
CA ILE A 20 44.38 3.51 -14.25
C ILE A 20 43.16 4.34 -14.62
N GLY A 21 43.20 5.04 -15.76
CA GLY A 21 42.08 5.85 -16.27
C GLY A 21 40.82 5.00 -16.50
N THR A 22 40.98 3.80 -17.09
CA THR A 22 39.82 2.88 -17.31
C THR A 22 39.23 2.35 -16.01
N ILE A 23 40.08 1.99 -15.02
CA ILE A 23 39.64 1.53 -13.70
C ILE A 23 38.92 2.67 -12.96
N THR A 24 39.43 3.90 -13.04
CA THR A 24 38.79 5.05 -12.37
C THR A 24 37.43 5.36 -12.98
N VAL A 25 37.27 5.29 -14.29
CA VAL A 25 35.98 5.49 -14.97
C VAL A 25 34.99 4.36 -14.59
N ALA A 26 35.46 3.11 -14.55
CA ALA A 26 34.61 1.97 -14.13
C ALA A 26 34.15 2.10 -12.67
N LEU A 27 35.04 2.56 -11.76
CA LEU A 27 34.69 2.82 -10.36
C LEU A 27 33.67 3.95 -10.22
N ILE A 28 33.81 5.04 -10.97
CA ILE A 28 32.86 6.15 -10.97
C ILE A 28 31.50 5.69 -11.50
N LEU A 29 31.47 4.88 -12.56
CA LEU A 29 30.22 4.31 -13.10
C LEU A 29 29.54 3.36 -12.10
N MET A 30 30.30 2.57 -11.35
CA MET A 30 29.73 1.72 -10.29
C MET A 30 29.18 2.55 -9.12
N ILE A 31 29.82 3.63 -8.74
CA ILE A 31 29.33 4.54 -7.68
C ILE A 31 28.06 5.26 -8.12
N THR A 32 27.99 5.73 -9.37
CA THR A 32 26.78 6.42 -9.88
C THR A 32 25.60 5.48 -10.09
N ALA A 33 25.83 4.26 -10.56
CA ALA A 33 24.81 3.23 -10.65
C ALA A 33 24.34 2.75 -9.26
N GLY A 34 25.26 2.68 -8.28
CA GLY A 34 24.96 2.30 -6.89
C GLY A 34 24.15 3.34 -6.11
N CYS A 35 24.25 4.64 -6.43
CA CYS A 35 23.51 5.69 -5.71
C CYS A 35 21.99 5.58 -5.86
N GLY A 36 21.46 5.07 -6.96
CA GLY A 36 20.04 4.84 -7.15
C GLY A 36 19.51 3.69 -6.28
N ILE A 37 20.29 2.62 -6.15
CA ILE A 37 19.94 1.41 -5.36
C ILE A 37 20.21 1.65 -3.86
N MET A 38 21.25 2.38 -3.50
CA MET A 38 21.58 2.68 -2.09
C MET A 38 20.52 3.54 -1.36
N GLY A 39 19.68 4.29 -2.10
CA GLY A 39 18.61 5.10 -1.51
C GLY A 39 17.31 4.32 -1.26
N MET A 40 17.08 3.19 -1.95
CA MET A 40 15.86 2.39 -1.81
C MET A 40 15.76 1.79 -0.40
N GLY A 41 14.54 1.82 0.17
CA GLY A 41 14.33 1.35 1.54
C GLY A 41 14.79 2.32 2.64
N SER A 42 15.41 3.46 2.31
CA SER A 42 15.64 4.53 3.28
C SER A 42 14.31 5.12 3.74
N LYS A 43 14.28 5.73 4.95
CA LYS A 43 13.07 6.40 5.46
C LYS A 43 12.53 7.41 4.44
N SER A 44 13.36 8.28 3.92
CA SER A 44 12.96 9.32 2.96
C SER A 44 12.43 8.75 1.63
N TRP A 45 13.01 7.63 1.18
CA TRP A 45 12.54 6.96 -0.02
C TRP A 45 11.14 6.33 0.21
N ILE A 46 10.96 5.60 1.32
CA ILE A 46 9.67 5.00 1.66
C ILE A 46 8.61 6.09 1.87
N GLU A 47 8.92 7.16 2.61
CA GLU A 47 8.01 8.29 2.80
C GLU A 47 7.60 8.95 1.48
N LYS A 48 8.49 8.98 0.49
CA LYS A 48 8.15 9.44 -0.87
C LYS A 48 7.16 8.49 -1.55
N GLN A 49 7.36 7.16 -1.43
CA GLN A 49 6.45 6.19 -2.02
C GLN A 49 5.06 6.24 -1.36
N VAL A 50 4.99 6.31 -0.03
CA VAL A 50 3.70 6.38 0.68
C VAL A 50 3.00 7.72 0.53
N SER A 51 3.67 8.78 0.06
CA SER A 51 3.02 10.09 -0.12
C SER A 51 1.86 10.06 -1.12
N ASP A 52 1.87 9.13 -2.06
CA ASP A 52 0.78 8.91 -3.02
C ASP A 52 -0.57 8.54 -2.35
N ILE A 53 -0.55 8.15 -1.08
CA ILE A 53 -1.77 7.85 -0.31
C ILE A 53 -2.73 9.05 -0.27
N GLU A 54 -2.21 10.27 -0.35
CA GLU A 54 -3.01 11.50 -0.40
C GLU A 54 -3.94 11.58 -1.61
N LYS A 55 -3.72 10.78 -2.66
CA LYS A 55 -4.63 10.66 -3.80
C LYS A 55 -6.00 10.10 -3.38
N VAL A 56 -6.04 9.28 -2.33
CA VAL A 56 -7.25 8.60 -1.86
C VAL A 56 -7.72 9.15 -0.51
N TYR A 57 -6.83 9.53 0.39
CA TYR A 57 -7.12 9.92 1.78
C TYR A 57 -7.01 11.45 2.01
N PRO A 58 -8.14 12.24 2.01
CA PRO A 58 -9.52 11.79 1.87
C PRO A 58 -10.04 11.83 0.43
N THR A 59 -11.02 10.96 0.17
CA THR A 59 -11.93 11.07 -0.97
C THR A 59 -13.35 11.01 -0.41
N GLU A 60 -13.99 12.15 -0.19
CA GLU A 60 -15.30 12.23 0.47
C GLU A 60 -16.39 11.47 -0.27
N ASN A 61 -16.39 11.56 -1.61
CA ASN A 61 -17.28 10.80 -2.46
C ASN A 61 -16.52 9.69 -3.16
N PRO A 62 -16.80 8.41 -2.88
CA PRO A 62 -16.16 7.29 -3.56
C PRO A 62 -16.28 7.30 -5.10
N GLU A 63 -17.30 7.97 -5.65
CA GLU A 63 -17.45 8.16 -7.09
C GLU A 63 -16.30 8.99 -7.71
N ASP A 64 -15.67 9.89 -6.93
CA ASP A 64 -14.52 10.70 -7.38
C ASP A 64 -13.28 9.83 -7.64
N LEU A 65 -13.27 8.58 -7.15
CA LEU A 65 -12.21 7.63 -7.48
C LEU A 65 -12.19 7.26 -8.97
N PHE A 66 -13.32 7.38 -9.70
CA PHE A 66 -13.33 7.14 -11.15
C PHE A 66 -12.56 8.20 -11.95
N GLU A 67 -12.44 9.42 -11.43
CA GLU A 67 -11.58 10.46 -12.02
C GLU A 67 -10.11 10.17 -11.76
N LYS A 68 -9.79 9.67 -10.57
CA LYS A 68 -8.42 9.31 -10.14
C LYS A 68 -7.93 8.02 -10.77
N PHE A 69 -8.85 7.06 -11.00
CA PHE A 69 -8.61 5.71 -11.52
C PHE A 69 -9.53 5.41 -12.70
N PRO A 70 -9.22 5.93 -13.90
CA PRO A 70 -10.09 5.79 -15.07
C PRO A 70 -10.32 4.34 -15.51
N SER A 71 -9.44 3.42 -15.12
CA SER A 71 -9.56 1.98 -15.40
C SER A 71 -10.47 1.22 -14.43
N GLY A 72 -10.99 1.94 -13.40
CA GLY A 72 -11.70 1.34 -12.28
C GLY A 72 -10.79 1.10 -11.08
N PHE A 73 -11.38 0.65 -10.00
CA PHE A 73 -10.67 0.42 -8.73
C PHE A 73 -11.30 -0.72 -7.93
N ARG A 74 -10.52 -1.22 -6.97
CA ARG A 74 -10.97 -2.19 -5.98
C ARG A 74 -10.65 -1.69 -4.58
N ILE A 75 -11.62 -1.88 -3.68
CA ILE A 75 -11.51 -1.58 -2.25
C ILE A 75 -11.72 -2.88 -1.51
N GLU A 76 -10.78 -3.23 -0.64
CA GLU A 76 -10.86 -4.38 0.23
C GLU A 76 -10.74 -3.89 1.68
N GLN A 77 -11.67 -4.29 2.55
CA GLN A 77 -11.55 -4.05 3.99
C GLN A 77 -11.65 -5.40 4.72
N ILE A 78 -10.79 -5.58 5.71
CA ILE A 78 -10.85 -6.73 6.60
C ILE A 78 -10.80 -6.19 8.04
N ARG A 79 -11.79 -6.56 8.85
CA ARG A 79 -11.82 -6.27 10.28
C ARG A 79 -11.83 -7.56 11.06
N LEU A 80 -10.72 -7.89 11.73
CA LEU A 80 -10.64 -9.00 12.67
C LEU A 80 -11.10 -8.55 14.05
N PHE A 81 -11.88 -9.40 14.71
CA PHE A 81 -12.36 -9.18 16.08
C PHE A 81 -12.65 -10.51 16.77
N LYS A 82 -12.81 -10.47 18.10
CA LYS A 82 -13.24 -11.62 18.89
C LYS A 82 -14.68 -11.47 19.35
N GLU A 83 -15.46 -12.52 19.18
CA GLU A 83 -16.80 -12.62 19.69
C GLU A 83 -16.94 -13.95 20.43
N ASN A 84 -17.26 -13.90 21.75
CA ASN A 84 -17.35 -15.08 22.63
C ASN A 84 -16.10 -15.99 22.58
N GLY A 85 -14.89 -15.38 22.47
CA GLY A 85 -13.62 -16.11 22.42
C GLY A 85 -13.27 -16.71 21.05
N VAL A 86 -14.16 -16.60 20.06
CA VAL A 86 -13.94 -17.05 18.69
C VAL A 86 -13.48 -15.86 17.82
N THR A 87 -12.51 -16.11 16.95
CA THR A 87 -12.06 -15.08 16.00
C THR A 87 -13.01 -15.04 14.81
N HIS A 88 -13.42 -13.82 14.45
CA HIS A 88 -14.20 -13.55 13.26
C HIS A 88 -13.53 -12.47 12.41
N SER A 89 -13.87 -12.43 11.13
CA SER A 89 -13.60 -11.28 10.27
C SER A 89 -14.88 -10.77 9.61
N LEU A 90 -14.91 -9.45 9.35
CA LEU A 90 -15.79 -8.84 8.37
C LEU A 90 -14.93 -8.51 7.15
N ASP A 91 -15.23 -9.16 6.04
CA ASP A 91 -14.49 -9.06 4.80
C ASP A 91 -15.36 -8.37 3.75
N LEU A 92 -15.00 -7.13 3.41
CA LEU A 92 -15.67 -6.33 2.38
C LEU A 92 -14.79 -6.28 1.14
N GLU A 93 -15.30 -6.70 0.00
CA GLU A 93 -14.69 -6.53 -1.31
C GLU A 93 -15.64 -5.77 -2.23
N ILE A 94 -15.21 -4.63 -2.74
CA ILE A 94 -15.98 -3.75 -3.62
C ILE A 94 -15.16 -3.39 -4.84
N LYS A 95 -15.81 -3.30 -6.00
CA LYS A 95 -15.23 -2.86 -7.27
C LYS A 95 -15.97 -1.64 -7.80
N GLY A 96 -15.21 -0.64 -8.19
CA GLY A 96 -15.67 0.46 -9.01
C GLY A 96 -15.52 0.11 -10.50
N ASN A 97 -16.63 -0.21 -11.15
CA ASN A 97 -16.65 -0.57 -12.56
C ASN A 97 -16.62 0.69 -13.45
N LYS A 98 -15.58 0.82 -14.28
CA LYS A 98 -15.36 1.99 -15.15
C LYS A 98 -16.46 2.22 -16.18
N ASP A 99 -17.09 1.13 -16.66
CA ASP A 99 -18.06 1.19 -17.76
C ASP A 99 -19.46 1.53 -17.24
N THR A 100 -19.87 0.94 -16.10
CA THR A 100 -21.19 1.16 -15.48
C THR A 100 -21.20 2.27 -14.46
N LYS A 101 -20.02 2.73 -14.00
CA LYS A 101 -19.85 3.69 -12.90
C LYS A 101 -20.47 3.21 -11.58
N LYS A 102 -20.77 1.93 -11.45
CA LYS A 102 -21.24 1.33 -10.21
C LYS A 102 -20.09 0.98 -9.29
N ILE A 103 -20.33 1.12 -8.00
CA ILE A 103 -19.44 0.73 -6.91
C ILE A 103 -20.18 -0.33 -6.10
N GLU A 104 -19.88 -1.59 -6.37
CA GLU A 104 -20.64 -2.73 -5.84
C GLU A 104 -19.74 -3.92 -5.50
N GLY A 105 -20.20 -4.80 -4.63
CA GLY A 105 -19.43 -5.96 -4.22
C GLY A 105 -20.14 -6.86 -3.21
N VAL A 106 -19.37 -7.44 -2.30
CA VAL A 106 -19.86 -8.41 -1.31
C VAL A 106 -19.20 -8.14 0.05
N ILE A 107 -19.98 -8.32 1.11
CA ILE A 107 -19.47 -8.35 2.48
C ILE A 107 -19.81 -9.69 3.13
N LYS A 108 -18.85 -10.23 3.90
CA LYS A 108 -18.97 -11.53 4.57
C LYS A 108 -18.59 -11.40 6.03
N LYS A 109 -19.28 -12.15 6.90
CA LYS A 109 -18.80 -12.50 8.25
C LYS A 109 -18.25 -13.91 8.18
N VAL A 110 -16.96 -14.05 8.52
CA VAL A 110 -16.24 -15.32 8.47
C VAL A 110 -15.79 -15.69 9.87
N ARG A 111 -16.13 -16.90 10.29
CA ARG A 111 -15.61 -17.50 11.51
C ARG A 111 -14.28 -18.17 11.21
N ILE A 112 -13.27 -17.92 12.05
CA ILE A 112 -11.90 -18.41 11.88
C ILE A 112 -11.54 -19.31 13.06
N GLU A 113 -11.34 -20.59 12.78
CA GLU A 113 -10.85 -21.58 13.74
C GLU A 113 -9.35 -21.83 13.50
N SER A 114 -8.55 -21.88 14.55
CA SER A 114 -7.09 -21.97 14.42
C SER A 114 -6.55 -23.40 14.48
N LYS A 115 -7.31 -24.33 15.07
CA LYS A 115 -6.86 -25.74 15.26
C LYS A 115 -8.03 -26.73 15.09
N PRO A 116 -8.14 -27.41 13.93
CA PRO A 116 -7.42 -27.13 12.68
C PRO A 116 -7.83 -25.77 12.09
N TYR A 117 -6.98 -25.20 11.26
CA TYR A 117 -7.34 -23.95 10.56
C TYR A 117 -8.52 -24.20 9.65
N LYS A 118 -9.59 -23.43 9.86
CA LYS A 118 -10.79 -23.49 9.04
C LYS A 118 -11.49 -22.14 9.04
N GLU A 119 -11.88 -21.71 7.84
CA GLU A 119 -12.74 -20.57 7.64
C GLU A 119 -14.14 -21.01 7.26
N THR A 120 -15.15 -20.40 7.87
CA THR A 120 -16.55 -20.68 7.58
C THR A 120 -17.30 -19.36 7.40
N VAL A 121 -17.88 -19.15 6.23
CA VAL A 121 -18.75 -18.00 5.98
C VAL A 121 -20.05 -18.22 6.71
N GLU A 122 -20.34 -17.39 7.71
CA GLU A 122 -21.57 -17.46 8.50
C GLU A 122 -22.68 -16.61 7.89
N LYS A 123 -22.31 -15.43 7.35
CA LYS A 123 -23.26 -14.51 6.73
C LYS A 123 -22.61 -13.82 5.53
N GLU A 124 -23.44 -13.52 4.53
CA GLU A 124 -23.00 -12.84 3.30
C GLU A 124 -24.14 -11.99 2.74
N SER A 125 -23.81 -10.80 2.25
CA SER A 125 -24.72 -9.94 1.50
C SER A 125 -23.98 -9.23 0.36
N LYS A 126 -24.68 -8.96 -0.74
CA LYS A 126 -24.22 -7.98 -1.69
C LYS A 126 -24.30 -6.60 -1.06
N VAL A 127 -23.44 -5.71 -1.51
CA VAL A 127 -23.33 -4.33 -1.05
C VAL A 127 -23.11 -3.41 -2.24
N GLU A 128 -23.76 -2.25 -2.22
CA GLU A 128 -23.61 -1.19 -3.23
C GLU A 128 -23.37 0.14 -2.51
N TYR A 129 -22.50 0.97 -3.06
CA TYR A 129 -22.39 2.36 -2.63
C TYR A 129 -23.43 3.18 -3.38
N ILE A 130 -24.26 3.88 -2.66
CA ILE A 130 -25.29 4.79 -3.18
C ILE A 130 -24.98 6.19 -2.67
N LYS A 131 -24.86 7.16 -3.59
CA LYS A 131 -24.63 8.55 -3.24
C LYS A 131 -25.61 9.01 -2.17
N ASP A 132 -25.16 9.78 -1.21
CA ASP A 132 -25.91 10.32 -0.07
C ASP A 132 -26.44 9.28 0.94
N LYS A 133 -26.41 7.98 0.63
CA LYS A 133 -26.78 6.89 1.54
C LYS A 133 -25.57 6.12 2.07
N GLY A 134 -24.45 6.17 1.35
CA GLY A 134 -23.27 5.38 1.65
C GLY A 134 -23.41 3.91 1.20
N LEU A 135 -22.78 3.01 1.92
CA LEU A 135 -22.87 1.57 1.67
C LEU A 135 -24.24 1.03 2.10
N VAL A 136 -24.88 0.28 1.22
CA VAL A 136 -26.21 -0.31 1.43
C VAL A 136 -26.16 -1.79 1.10
N LEU A 137 -26.67 -2.64 1.99
CA LEU A 137 -26.76 -4.08 1.77
C LEU A 137 -28.04 -4.47 1.04
N GLU A 138 -27.95 -5.47 0.15
CA GLU A 138 -29.12 -6.13 -0.42
C GLU A 138 -29.98 -6.79 0.68
N LYS A 139 -29.34 -7.46 1.63
CA LYS A 139 -29.95 -8.04 2.84
C LYS A 139 -29.94 -7.02 3.98
N THR A 140 -30.91 -6.11 3.98
CA THR A 140 -30.95 -4.98 4.93
C THR A 140 -31.04 -5.39 6.38
N GLU A 141 -31.61 -6.57 6.68
CA GLU A 141 -31.69 -7.16 8.01
C GLU A 141 -30.32 -7.49 8.62
N LEU A 142 -29.28 -7.65 7.79
CA LEU A 142 -27.91 -7.92 8.23
C LEU A 142 -27.09 -6.65 8.45
N THR A 143 -27.63 -5.45 8.19
CA THR A 143 -26.85 -4.20 8.19
C THR A 143 -26.15 -3.95 9.52
N ASN A 144 -26.84 -4.09 10.65
CA ASN A 144 -26.25 -3.83 11.97
C ASN A 144 -25.08 -4.77 12.31
N GLU A 145 -25.06 -5.96 11.72
CA GLU A 145 -24.03 -6.96 11.99
C GLU A 145 -22.86 -6.91 11.00
N LEU A 146 -23.16 -6.80 9.70
CA LEU A 146 -22.14 -6.85 8.67
C LEU A 146 -21.53 -5.47 8.38
N LEU A 147 -22.28 -4.39 8.54
CA LEU A 147 -21.87 -3.07 8.12
C LEU A 147 -21.91 -2.06 9.28
N PRO A 148 -20.98 -2.14 10.25
CA PRO A 148 -20.97 -1.25 11.43
C PRO A 148 -20.76 0.23 11.06
N LYS A 149 -20.21 0.50 9.87
CA LYS A 149 -20.12 1.82 9.27
C LYS A 149 -20.55 1.73 7.80
N ASN A 150 -21.39 2.68 7.37
CA ASN A 150 -21.87 2.74 6.00
C ASN A 150 -20.98 3.59 5.08
N TYR A 151 -19.72 3.79 5.45
CA TYR A 151 -18.72 4.56 4.71
C TYR A 151 -17.35 3.92 4.83
N PHE A 152 -16.43 4.25 3.92
CA PHE A 152 -15.03 3.81 3.96
C PHE A 152 -14.20 4.74 4.84
N LEU A 153 -13.16 4.22 5.48
CA LEU A 153 -12.28 5.04 6.31
C LEU A 153 -11.63 6.17 5.49
N PHE A 154 -11.23 5.89 4.26
CA PHE A 154 -10.62 6.91 3.37
C PHE A 154 -11.51 8.12 3.08
N GLN A 155 -12.83 8.03 3.29
CA GLN A 155 -13.72 9.17 3.08
C GLN A 155 -13.53 10.28 4.14
N LYS A 156 -13.05 9.91 5.32
CA LYS A 156 -12.90 10.83 6.47
C LYS A 156 -11.46 11.01 6.92
N LEU A 157 -10.64 9.97 6.81
CA LEU A 157 -9.25 10.01 7.25
C LEU A 157 -8.40 10.85 6.30
N LYS A 158 -7.86 11.97 6.80
CA LYS A 158 -6.94 12.81 6.04
C LYS A 158 -5.51 12.35 6.26
N LEU A 159 -4.85 11.96 5.17
CA LEU A 159 -3.44 11.61 5.15
C LEU A 159 -2.74 12.45 4.08
N ASN A 160 -1.61 13.03 4.44
CA ASN A 160 -0.72 13.69 3.50
C ASN A 160 0.71 13.66 4.04
N LYS A 161 1.66 14.05 3.20
CA LYS A 161 3.07 14.06 3.52
C LYS A 161 3.40 14.81 4.81
N ASP A 162 2.72 15.94 5.09
CA ASP A 162 3.00 16.76 6.26
C ASP A 162 2.48 16.14 7.55
N ILE A 163 1.36 15.43 7.50
CA ILE A 163 0.86 14.63 8.62
C ILE A 163 1.83 13.47 8.87
N LEU A 164 2.16 12.68 7.86
CA LEU A 164 3.01 11.50 8.01
C LEU A 164 4.41 11.83 8.54
N LYS A 165 5.00 12.93 8.11
CA LYS A 165 6.32 13.37 8.61
C LYS A 165 6.36 13.69 10.12
N ARG A 166 5.22 14.05 10.71
CA ARG A 166 5.13 14.39 12.15
C ARG A 166 4.90 13.17 13.01
N LEU A 167 4.57 12.02 12.42
CA LEU A 167 4.34 10.79 13.17
C LEU A 167 5.65 10.12 13.56
N GLU A 168 5.65 9.48 14.71
CA GLU A 168 6.77 8.65 15.17
C GLU A 168 6.84 7.35 14.36
N VAL A 169 7.95 7.14 13.65
CA VAL A 169 8.19 5.91 12.90
C VAL A 169 8.71 4.83 13.85
N LYS A 170 7.98 3.73 13.94
CA LYS A 170 8.37 2.56 14.75
C LYS A 170 9.12 1.49 13.94
N GLU A 171 8.72 1.32 12.69
CA GLU A 171 9.29 0.28 11.84
C GLU A 171 9.19 0.72 10.38
N LYS A 172 10.15 0.27 9.57
CA LYS A 172 10.11 0.41 8.12
C LYS A 172 10.78 -0.78 7.46
N GLY A 173 10.31 -1.14 6.27
CA GLY A 173 10.87 -2.24 5.51
C GLY A 173 10.75 -2.03 4.01
N PHE A 174 11.67 -2.65 3.28
CA PHE A 174 11.64 -2.74 1.81
C PHE A 174 12.22 -4.08 1.38
N SER A 175 11.55 -4.76 0.45
CA SER A 175 12.01 -5.98 -0.18
C SER A 175 12.44 -5.70 -1.61
N PHE A 176 13.70 -5.87 -1.93
CA PHE A 176 14.24 -5.73 -3.28
C PHE A 176 13.69 -6.78 -4.25
N GLU A 177 13.35 -7.95 -3.73
CA GLU A 177 12.84 -9.06 -4.53
C GLU A 177 11.41 -8.81 -5.03
N THR A 178 10.55 -8.26 -4.16
CA THR A 178 9.13 -8.09 -4.44
C THR A 178 8.72 -6.64 -4.68
N GLY A 179 9.62 -5.67 -4.46
CA GLY A 179 9.29 -4.24 -4.49
C GLY A 179 8.40 -3.77 -3.33
N ARG A 180 8.00 -4.66 -2.42
CA ARG A 180 7.10 -4.31 -1.32
C ARG A 180 7.80 -3.44 -0.29
N TYR A 181 7.09 -2.41 0.15
CA TYR A 181 7.55 -1.53 1.22
C TYR A 181 6.47 -1.35 2.28
N ASN A 182 6.93 -1.04 3.48
CA ASN A 182 6.04 -0.65 4.58
C ASN A 182 6.68 0.41 5.46
N ILE A 183 5.84 1.19 6.11
CA ILE A 183 6.23 2.10 7.18
C ILE A 183 5.14 2.11 8.25
N LYS A 184 5.55 1.87 9.49
CA LYS A 184 4.68 1.79 10.65
C LYS A 184 4.89 2.99 11.56
N TYR A 185 3.81 3.62 11.93
CA TYR A 185 3.75 4.77 12.83
C TYR A 185 2.98 4.44 14.12
N LEU A 186 3.18 5.25 15.14
CA LEU A 186 2.18 5.45 16.19
C LEU A 186 1.29 6.63 15.79
N PHE A 187 -0.02 6.45 15.90
CA PHE A 187 -0.97 7.45 15.43
C PHE A 187 -2.20 7.50 16.32
N THR A 188 -2.51 8.70 16.84
CA THR A 188 -3.80 8.98 17.49
C THR A 188 -4.60 9.88 16.56
N ASN A 189 -5.79 9.43 16.16
CA ASN A 189 -6.61 10.15 15.21
C ASN A 189 -8.10 9.91 15.47
N LYS A 190 -8.87 11.00 15.59
CA LYS A 190 -10.31 10.97 15.88
C LYS A 190 -11.13 10.20 14.86
N GLU A 191 -10.77 10.26 13.58
CA GLU A 191 -11.51 9.56 12.53
C GLU A 191 -11.28 8.04 12.62
N ILE A 192 -10.07 7.61 12.99
CA ILE A 192 -9.76 6.20 13.28
C ILE A 192 -10.56 5.74 14.50
N ASP A 193 -10.55 6.52 15.59
CA ASP A 193 -11.31 6.20 16.81
C ASP A 193 -12.80 6.06 16.52
N ASN A 194 -13.38 7.02 15.80
CA ASN A 194 -14.79 7.00 15.42
C ASN A 194 -15.14 5.80 14.53
N TYR A 195 -14.25 5.47 13.59
CA TYR A 195 -14.48 4.40 12.62
C TYR A 195 -14.41 3.02 13.27
N LEU A 196 -13.42 2.81 14.14
CA LEU A 196 -13.16 1.52 14.79
C LEU A 196 -13.85 1.37 16.14
N GLY A 197 -14.39 2.44 16.72
CA GLY A 197 -15.02 2.44 18.04
C GLY A 197 -14.00 2.45 19.18
N LEU A 198 -12.85 3.10 18.97
CA LEU A 198 -11.78 3.24 19.95
C LEU A 198 -11.99 4.48 20.84
N ASN A 199 -11.31 4.54 21.98
CA ASN A 199 -11.41 5.62 22.97
C ASN A 199 -10.12 6.44 23.03
N LYS A 200 -9.82 7.26 22.01
CA LYS A 200 -8.61 8.10 21.91
C LYS A 200 -7.31 7.34 22.14
N GLU A 201 -7.24 6.16 21.56
CA GLU A 201 -6.10 5.28 21.72
C GLU A 201 -5.02 5.57 20.69
N GLU A 202 -3.78 5.44 21.11
CA GLU A 202 -2.65 5.38 20.18
C GLU A 202 -2.64 4.01 19.52
N VAL A 203 -2.73 4.00 18.18
CA VAL A 203 -2.75 2.77 17.40
C VAL A 203 -1.45 2.59 16.63
N SER A 204 -1.12 1.33 16.34
CA SER A 204 -0.13 1.00 15.32
C SER A 204 -0.76 1.21 13.94
N PHE A 205 -0.22 2.14 13.17
CA PHE A 205 -0.68 2.52 11.84
C PHE A 205 0.39 2.18 10.80
N ASP A 206 0.17 1.14 10.01
CA ASP A 206 1.13 0.60 9.03
C ASP A 206 0.62 0.88 7.61
N ILE A 207 1.41 1.57 6.81
CA ILE A 207 1.13 1.82 5.39
C ILE A 207 2.02 0.89 4.57
N ARG A 208 1.41 0.15 3.66
CA ARG A 208 2.09 -0.78 2.76
C ARG A 208 1.79 -0.46 1.31
N GLY A 209 2.77 -0.69 0.47
CA GLY A 209 2.64 -0.56 -0.98
C GLY A 209 3.62 -1.46 -1.71
N GLU A 210 3.59 -1.36 -3.04
CA GLU A 210 4.49 -2.08 -3.93
C GLU A 210 5.09 -1.08 -4.92
N TYR A 211 6.40 -1.11 -5.06
CA TYR A 211 7.14 -0.30 -6.01
C TYR A 211 7.48 -1.14 -7.24
N SER A 212 7.16 -0.61 -8.41
CA SER A 212 7.60 -1.15 -9.70
C SER A 212 8.05 0.00 -10.60
N GLU A 213 9.20 -0.14 -11.21
CA GLU A 213 9.70 0.86 -12.18
C GLU A 213 8.81 0.96 -13.42
N ASN A 214 8.22 -0.17 -13.81
CA ASN A 214 7.44 -0.33 -15.03
C ASN A 214 5.92 -0.21 -14.82
N ASP A 215 5.46 -0.23 -13.57
CA ASP A 215 4.04 -0.20 -13.22
C ASP A 215 3.80 0.82 -12.12
N LYS A 216 3.13 1.92 -12.48
CA LYS A 216 2.76 3.00 -11.56
C LYS A 216 1.33 2.89 -11.07
N THR A 217 0.73 1.70 -11.17
CA THR A 217 -0.62 1.44 -10.66
C THR A 217 -0.69 1.77 -9.17
N TYR A 218 -1.71 2.53 -8.79
CA TYR A 218 -1.92 2.87 -7.38
C TYR A 218 -2.23 1.60 -6.57
N PHE A 219 -1.45 1.41 -5.52
CA PHE A 219 -1.61 0.29 -4.60
C PHE A 219 -1.18 0.71 -3.20
N HIS A 220 -2.14 0.91 -2.30
CA HIS A 220 -1.84 1.13 -0.88
C HIS A 220 -2.78 0.31 0.01
N THR A 221 -2.20 -0.21 1.07
CA THR A 221 -2.93 -0.85 2.17
C THR A 221 -2.56 -0.12 3.46
N ILE A 222 -3.55 0.33 4.21
CA ILE A 222 -3.35 0.71 5.60
C ILE A 222 -3.75 -0.46 6.51
N ILE A 223 -3.01 -0.65 7.60
CA ILE A 223 -3.32 -1.63 8.63
C ILE A 223 -3.29 -0.93 9.98
N ILE A 224 -4.37 -1.05 10.73
CA ILE A 224 -4.54 -0.43 12.05
C ILE A 224 -4.70 -1.51 13.09
N LYS A 225 -3.90 -1.45 14.14
CA LYS A 225 -4.00 -2.35 15.31
C LYS A 225 -4.02 -1.53 16.57
N ASP A 226 -4.97 -1.81 17.43
CA ASP A 226 -4.98 -1.24 18.78
C ASP A 226 -3.89 -1.86 19.68
N ALA A 227 -3.66 -1.27 20.85
CA ALA A 227 -2.65 -1.73 21.79
C ALA A 227 -2.96 -3.14 22.34
N THR A 228 -4.23 -3.47 22.51
CA THR A 228 -4.70 -4.76 22.99
C THR A 228 -4.65 -5.83 21.91
N LYS A 229 -4.52 -5.42 20.63
CA LYS A 229 -4.58 -6.27 19.43
C LYS A 229 -5.89 -7.04 19.26
N GLU A 230 -6.94 -6.60 19.93
CA GLU A 230 -8.28 -7.16 19.75
C GLU A 230 -8.89 -6.72 18.44
N ILE A 231 -8.56 -5.49 18.00
CA ILE A 231 -8.94 -4.97 16.69
C ILE A 231 -7.74 -4.98 15.76
N ASN A 232 -7.92 -5.62 14.61
CA ASN A 232 -7.00 -5.54 13.49
C ASN A 232 -7.83 -5.22 12.26
N PHE A 233 -7.66 -4.00 11.75
CA PHE A 233 -8.36 -3.50 10.59
C PHE A 233 -7.38 -3.23 9.45
N SER A 234 -7.77 -3.58 8.23
CA SER A 234 -7.06 -3.17 7.03
C SER A 234 -8.01 -2.60 5.98
N GLU A 235 -7.57 -1.54 5.31
CA GLU A 235 -8.23 -0.99 4.12
C GLU A 235 -7.21 -0.89 3.00
N LYS A 236 -7.53 -1.50 1.87
CA LYS A 236 -6.70 -1.54 0.67
C LYS A 236 -7.46 -0.93 -0.48
N VAL A 237 -6.83 0.01 -1.16
CA VAL A 237 -7.35 0.62 -2.40
C VAL A 237 -6.35 0.36 -3.51
N VAL A 238 -6.85 -0.16 -4.62
CA VAL A 238 -6.05 -0.54 -5.80
C VAL A 238 -6.72 -0.02 -7.06
N GLU A 239 -5.94 0.60 -7.93
CA GLU A 239 -6.36 0.89 -9.28
C GLU A 239 -6.42 -0.40 -10.11
N GLU A 240 -7.49 -0.62 -10.86
CA GLU A 240 -7.59 -1.76 -11.79
C GLU A 240 -6.69 -1.53 -13.00
N ARG A 241 -5.92 -2.56 -13.35
CA ARG A 241 -5.05 -2.52 -14.53
C ARG A 241 -5.87 -2.55 -15.81
N GLN A 242 -5.52 -1.72 -16.78
CA GLN A 242 -6.04 -1.91 -18.13
C GLN A 242 -5.59 -3.27 -18.65
N SER A 243 -6.55 -4.13 -19.01
CA SER A 243 -6.21 -5.35 -19.75
C SER A 243 -5.56 -4.91 -21.07
N LYS A 244 -4.26 -5.20 -21.24
CA LYS A 244 -3.65 -5.10 -22.57
C LYS A 244 -4.46 -6.03 -23.46
N LYS A 245 -5.27 -5.47 -24.38
CA LYS A 245 -5.82 -6.25 -25.48
C LYS A 245 -4.61 -6.85 -26.17
N SER A 246 -4.45 -8.17 -26.09
CA SER A 246 -3.53 -8.89 -26.95
C SER A 246 -4.02 -8.63 -28.37
N SER A 247 -3.33 -7.74 -29.08
CA SER A 247 -3.44 -7.63 -30.53
C SER A 247 -2.84 -8.93 -31.07
N SER A 248 -3.68 -9.95 -31.20
CA SER A 248 -3.42 -11.07 -32.07
C SER A 248 -3.78 -10.59 -33.47
N GLU A 249 -2.80 -10.10 -34.19
CA GLU A 249 -2.77 -10.15 -35.64
C GLU A 249 -2.29 -11.53 -36.09
#